data_3df02d9c5b7dbee344759ed0363fb469
#
_entry.id   3df02d9c5b7dbee344759ed0363fb469
#
_cell.length_a   1.000
_cell.length_b   1.000
_cell.length_c   1.000
_cell.angle_alpha   90.00
_cell.angle_beta   90.00
_cell.angle_gamma   90.00
#
_symmetry.space_group_name_H-M   'P 1'
#
loop_
_entity.id
_entity.type
_entity.pdbx_description
1 polymer ?
#
loop_
_entity_poly.entity_id
_entity_poly.type
_entity_poly.pdbx_seq_one_letter_code
_entity_poly.pdbx_strand_id
1 'polypeptide(L)'
;MAKQKKPHYVDNKEFLRAMVEWKDECKIAEQNDEINPPVTNYIGECFFKIATHLSYRPNFINYTYRDEMISDGIENCLQYVSNFNPEKSKNPFAYFTQIIYYAFLRRIAKEKKQTHVRNKIIESDNYETYTTMEGDDTVYSVQGFDPTLMLPDEDVYKPKKKETAQTKGLENFMEKNE
;
A
#
# COMPACT_ATOMS: atom_id res chain seq x y z
N MET A 1 -0.08 -8.39 42.09
CA MET A 1 -0.63 -7.14 41.52
C MET A 1 -1.12 -7.44 40.08
N ALA A 2 -2.42 -7.39 39.85
CA ALA A 2 -2.99 -7.61 38.51
C ALA A 2 -2.58 -6.47 37.58
N LYS A 3 -1.89 -6.76 36.47
CA LYS A 3 -1.57 -5.76 35.43
C LYS A 3 -2.89 -5.21 34.89
N GLN A 4 -3.21 -3.96 35.16
CA GLN A 4 -4.32 -3.27 34.50
C GLN A 4 -4.08 -3.34 32.99
N LYS A 5 -4.96 -4.03 32.25
CA LYS A 5 -4.95 -4.04 30.79
C LYS A 5 -5.20 -2.62 30.32
N LYS A 6 -4.22 -2.01 29.65
CA LYS A 6 -4.43 -0.70 28.98
C LYS A 6 -5.61 -0.84 28.03
N PRO A 7 -6.54 0.15 28.00
CA PRO A 7 -7.67 0.10 27.06
C PRO A 7 -7.14 0.02 25.63
N HIS A 8 -7.81 -0.78 24.81
CA HIS A 8 -7.47 -0.87 23.39
C HIS A 8 -7.73 0.49 22.72
N TYR A 9 -6.87 0.91 21.79
CA TYR A 9 -6.96 2.23 21.13
C TYR A 9 -8.21 2.39 20.23
N VAL A 10 -8.91 1.30 19.89
CA VAL A 10 -10.22 1.26 19.22
C VAL A 10 -11.13 0.31 19.98
N ASP A 11 -12.31 0.76 20.39
CA ASP A 11 -13.34 -0.13 20.95
C ASP A 11 -14.07 -0.83 19.79
N ASN A 12 -13.86 -2.15 19.69
CA ASN A 12 -14.44 -2.93 18.61
C ASN A 12 -15.97 -3.04 18.68
N LYS A 13 -16.56 -2.93 19.88
CA LYS A 13 -18.03 -2.98 20.03
C LYS A 13 -18.67 -1.69 19.54
N GLU A 14 -18.09 -0.57 19.92
CA GLU A 14 -18.53 0.75 19.51
C GLU A 14 -18.32 0.95 17.99
N PHE A 15 -17.19 0.48 17.49
CA PHE A 15 -16.89 0.49 16.05
C PHE A 15 -17.89 -0.36 15.26
N LEU A 16 -18.25 -1.55 15.75
CA LEU A 16 -19.28 -2.38 15.11
C LEU A 16 -20.64 -1.68 15.09
N ARG A 17 -21.03 -1.04 16.21
CA ARG A 17 -22.27 -0.28 16.30
C ARG A 17 -22.33 0.84 15.25
N ALA A 18 -21.28 1.66 15.19
CA ALA A 18 -21.18 2.74 14.23
C ALA A 18 -21.24 2.24 12.78
N MET A 19 -20.62 1.08 12.49
CA MET A 19 -20.69 0.45 11.16
C MET A 19 -22.10 -0.04 10.80
N VAL A 20 -22.85 -0.56 11.78
CA VAL A 20 -24.24 -0.99 11.57
C VAL A 20 -25.13 0.22 11.31
N GLU A 21 -25.05 1.25 12.17
CA GLU A 21 -25.80 2.50 12.04
C GLU A 21 -25.58 3.13 10.65
N TRP A 22 -24.33 3.31 10.26
CA TRP A 22 -24.00 3.86 8.93
C TRP A 22 -24.54 3.01 7.79
N LYS A 23 -24.48 1.69 7.89
CA LYS A 23 -25.04 0.81 6.85
C LYS A 23 -26.57 0.87 6.75
N ASP A 24 -27.24 1.03 7.86
CA ASP A 24 -28.70 1.17 7.86
C ASP A 24 -29.11 2.52 7.25
N GLU A 25 -28.35 3.59 7.50
CA GLU A 25 -28.51 4.87 6.81
C GLU A 25 -28.30 4.73 5.28
N CYS A 26 -27.27 4.00 4.84
CA CYS A 26 -27.05 3.71 3.43
C CYS A 26 -28.22 2.96 2.79
N LYS A 27 -28.78 1.96 3.47
CA LYS A 27 -29.96 1.22 2.96
C LYS A 27 -31.18 2.13 2.82
N ILE A 28 -31.38 3.06 3.75
CA ILE A 28 -32.48 4.02 3.70
C ILE A 28 -32.29 4.97 2.51
N ALA A 29 -31.06 5.46 2.31
CA ALA A 29 -30.73 6.31 1.17
C ALA A 29 -30.93 5.59 -0.17
N GLU A 30 -30.52 4.32 -0.27
CA GLU A 30 -30.76 3.49 -1.46
C GLU A 30 -32.25 3.26 -1.75
N GLN A 31 -33.07 3.11 -0.72
CA GLN A 31 -34.54 2.97 -0.88
C GLN A 31 -35.22 4.25 -1.36
N ASN A 32 -34.63 5.40 -1.06
CA ASN A 32 -35.14 6.72 -1.43
C ASN A 32 -34.56 7.25 -2.75
N ASP A 33 -33.69 6.47 -3.44
CA ASP A 33 -32.89 6.91 -4.59
C ASP A 33 -32.00 8.14 -4.27
N GLU A 34 -31.54 8.25 -3.01
CA GLU A 34 -30.64 9.30 -2.54
C GLU A 34 -29.17 8.84 -2.58
N ILE A 35 -28.26 9.81 -2.55
CA ILE A 35 -26.82 9.54 -2.51
C ILE A 35 -26.47 8.95 -1.12
N ASN A 36 -25.68 7.88 -1.11
CA ASN A 36 -25.21 7.27 0.14
C ASN A 36 -24.52 8.29 1.06
N PRO A 37 -24.83 8.30 2.36
CA PRO A 37 -24.24 9.22 3.30
C PRO A 37 -22.71 8.99 3.40
N PRO A 38 -21.93 10.05 3.62
CA PRO A 38 -20.49 9.92 3.84
C PRO A 38 -20.21 9.11 5.11
N VAL A 39 -19.05 8.47 5.13
CA VAL A 39 -18.58 7.74 6.31
C VAL A 39 -18.46 8.68 7.51
N THR A 40 -18.96 8.26 8.66
CA THR A 40 -18.94 9.10 9.88
C THR A 40 -17.51 9.40 10.34
N ASN A 41 -17.31 10.55 10.98
CA ASN A 41 -15.99 10.93 11.50
C ASN A 41 -15.41 9.89 12.47
N TYR A 42 -16.24 9.27 13.29
CA TYR A 42 -15.80 8.21 14.21
C TYR A 42 -15.22 6.99 13.47
N ILE A 43 -15.87 6.53 12.41
CA ILE A 43 -15.37 5.43 11.57
C ILE A 43 -14.04 5.83 10.91
N GLY A 44 -13.94 7.06 10.38
CA GLY A 44 -12.69 7.61 9.83
C GLY A 44 -11.55 7.67 10.85
N GLU A 45 -11.82 8.10 12.07
CA GLU A 45 -10.85 8.07 13.17
C GLU A 45 -10.39 6.63 13.51
N CYS A 46 -11.30 5.67 13.47
CA CYS A 46 -10.94 4.26 13.68
C CYS A 46 -9.95 3.78 12.61
N PHE A 47 -10.21 4.08 11.34
CA PHE A 47 -9.28 3.75 10.24
C PHE A 47 -7.92 4.40 10.44
N PHE A 48 -7.89 5.69 10.77
CA PHE A 48 -6.66 6.43 11.03
C PHE A 48 -5.86 5.82 12.19
N LYS A 49 -6.52 5.54 13.32
CA LYS A 49 -5.90 4.91 14.51
C LYS A 49 -5.32 3.53 14.15
N ILE A 50 -6.06 2.71 13.40
CA ILE A 50 -5.60 1.38 12.98
C ILE A 50 -4.38 1.51 12.06
N ALA A 51 -4.43 2.36 11.05
CA ALA A 51 -3.33 2.55 10.09
C ALA A 51 -2.07 3.06 10.79
N THR A 52 -2.21 4.09 11.65
CA THR A 52 -1.11 4.66 12.41
C THR A 52 -0.47 3.61 13.32
N HIS A 53 -1.26 2.87 14.11
CA HIS A 53 -0.71 1.83 14.99
C HIS A 53 -0.05 0.68 14.21
N LEU A 54 -0.60 0.32 13.04
CA LEU A 54 0.00 -0.71 12.19
C LEU A 54 1.34 -0.26 11.61
N SER A 55 1.48 1.03 11.25
CA SER A 55 2.70 1.59 10.67
C SER A 55 3.90 1.58 11.62
N TYR A 56 3.66 1.55 12.94
CA TYR A 56 4.72 1.44 13.95
C TYR A 56 5.19 0.01 14.20
N ARG A 57 4.62 -0.99 13.54
CA ARG A 57 5.13 -2.36 13.67
C ARG A 57 6.52 -2.50 13.06
N PRO A 58 7.38 -3.41 13.56
CA PRO A 58 8.74 -3.61 13.05
C PRO A 58 8.82 -3.81 11.53
N ASN A 59 7.79 -4.44 10.94
CA ASN A 59 7.72 -4.70 9.52
C ASN A 59 7.48 -3.44 8.65
N PHE A 60 7.07 -2.33 9.26
CA PHE A 60 6.65 -1.12 8.54
C PHE A 60 7.36 0.16 9.00
N ILE A 61 7.93 0.18 10.20
CA ILE A 61 8.47 1.39 10.83
C ILE A 61 9.65 2.01 10.07
N ASN A 62 10.44 1.21 9.37
CA ASN A 62 11.69 1.65 8.73
C ASN A 62 11.50 2.23 7.32
N TYR A 63 10.26 2.32 6.82
CA TYR A 63 10.03 2.90 5.50
C TYR A 63 9.89 4.41 5.57
N THR A 64 10.59 5.14 4.68
CA THR A 64 10.55 6.62 4.59
C THR A 64 9.20 7.14 4.13
N TYR A 65 8.46 6.35 3.35
CA TYR A 65 7.12 6.65 2.82
C TYR A 65 5.98 6.11 3.71
N ARG A 66 6.19 6.16 5.04
CA ARG A 66 5.20 5.67 6.01
C ARG A 66 3.88 6.43 5.97
N ASP A 67 3.92 7.74 5.75
CA ASP A 67 2.73 8.59 5.72
C ASP A 67 1.88 8.29 4.47
N GLU A 68 2.51 8.01 3.34
CA GLU A 68 1.84 7.54 2.13
C GLU A 68 1.22 6.14 2.34
N MET A 69 1.87 5.26 3.08
CA MET A 69 1.31 3.96 3.44
C MET A 69 0.04 4.13 4.28
N ILE A 70 0.04 5.04 5.27
CA ILE A 70 -1.14 5.34 6.10
C ILE A 70 -2.27 5.89 5.22
N SER A 71 -1.97 6.84 4.34
CA SER A 71 -2.95 7.44 3.41
C SER A 71 -3.57 6.40 2.48
N ASP A 72 -2.75 5.55 1.86
CA ASP A 72 -3.22 4.43 1.02
C ASP A 72 -4.09 3.44 1.82
N GLY A 73 -3.75 3.20 3.09
CA GLY A 73 -4.50 2.35 3.99
C GLY A 73 -5.91 2.90 4.25
N ILE A 74 -6.01 4.19 4.54
CA ILE A 74 -7.28 4.88 4.80
C ILE A 74 -8.13 4.93 3.53
N GLU A 75 -7.53 5.30 2.39
CA GLU A 75 -8.20 5.33 1.09
C GLU A 75 -8.83 3.97 0.77
N ASN A 76 -8.07 2.88 0.91
CA ASN A 76 -8.60 1.54 0.70
C ASN A 76 -9.71 1.16 1.69
N CYS A 77 -9.64 1.59 2.95
CA CYS A 77 -10.73 1.37 3.90
C CYS A 77 -12.00 2.09 3.46
N LEU A 78 -11.91 3.35 3.02
CA LEU A 78 -13.04 4.12 2.53
C LEU A 78 -13.65 3.50 1.26
N GLN A 79 -12.79 3.02 0.35
CA GLN A 79 -13.23 2.36 -0.88
C GLN A 79 -14.00 1.05 -0.61
N TYR A 80 -13.58 0.29 0.41
CA TYR A 80 -14.15 -1.03 0.71
C TYR A 80 -15.05 -1.05 1.95
N VAL A 81 -15.40 0.11 2.52
CA VAL A 81 -16.24 0.20 3.72
C VAL A 81 -17.62 -0.42 3.50
N SER A 82 -18.21 -0.23 2.31
CA SER A 82 -19.50 -0.79 1.93
C SER A 82 -19.50 -2.33 1.88
N ASN A 83 -18.36 -2.97 1.65
CA ASN A 83 -18.24 -4.42 1.54
C ASN A 83 -18.25 -5.14 2.90
N PHE A 84 -18.08 -4.40 4.00
CA PHE A 84 -18.18 -5.00 5.33
C PHE A 84 -19.60 -5.45 5.61
N ASN A 85 -19.80 -6.73 5.98
CA ASN A 85 -21.10 -7.27 6.35
C ASN A 85 -21.13 -7.62 7.85
N PRO A 86 -21.89 -6.87 8.67
CA PRO A 86 -21.97 -7.10 10.12
C PRO A 86 -22.68 -8.40 10.48
N GLU A 87 -23.45 -9.00 9.59
CA GLU A 87 -24.07 -10.31 9.81
C GLU A 87 -23.06 -11.46 9.73
N LYS A 88 -22.08 -11.32 8.81
CA LYS A 88 -21.04 -12.33 8.61
C LYS A 88 -19.86 -12.17 9.57
N SER A 89 -19.54 -10.96 9.96
CA SER A 89 -18.39 -10.66 10.83
C SER A 89 -18.74 -9.62 11.89
N LYS A 90 -18.54 -9.98 13.15
CA LYS A 90 -18.72 -9.07 14.31
C LYS A 90 -17.43 -8.34 14.69
N ASN A 91 -16.39 -8.44 13.88
CA ASN A 91 -15.09 -7.83 14.17
C ASN A 91 -14.61 -6.90 13.03
N PRO A 92 -15.13 -5.67 12.94
CA PRO A 92 -14.69 -4.69 11.97
C PRO A 92 -13.21 -4.34 12.13
N PHE A 93 -12.69 -4.29 13.36
CA PHE A 93 -11.29 -4.01 13.61
C PHE A 93 -10.35 -4.98 12.87
N ALA A 94 -10.59 -6.28 12.94
CA ALA A 94 -9.78 -7.27 12.23
C ALA A 94 -9.92 -7.14 10.71
N TYR A 95 -11.14 -6.92 10.21
CA TYR A 95 -11.43 -6.75 8.80
C TYR A 95 -10.66 -5.56 8.20
N PHE A 96 -10.76 -4.38 8.80
CA PHE A 96 -10.08 -3.19 8.29
C PHE A 96 -8.56 -3.23 8.52
N THR A 97 -8.10 -3.85 9.61
CA THR A 97 -6.65 -4.10 9.80
C THR A 97 -6.08 -4.92 8.65
N GLN A 98 -6.80 -5.91 8.15
CA GLN A 98 -6.36 -6.73 7.02
C GLN A 98 -6.31 -5.92 5.72
N ILE A 99 -7.29 -5.07 5.45
CA ILE A 99 -7.30 -4.17 4.28
C ILE A 99 -6.09 -3.24 4.31
N ILE A 100 -5.83 -2.58 5.45
CA ILE A 100 -4.70 -1.67 5.64
C ILE A 100 -3.38 -2.41 5.46
N TYR A 101 -3.25 -3.61 6.03
CA TYR A 101 -2.06 -4.43 5.89
C TYR A 101 -1.73 -4.72 4.42
N TYR A 102 -2.71 -5.11 3.62
CA TYR A 102 -2.50 -5.34 2.18
C TYR A 102 -2.26 -4.04 1.39
N ALA A 103 -2.84 -2.92 1.80
CA ALA A 103 -2.52 -1.62 1.23
C ALA A 103 -1.04 -1.27 1.43
N PHE A 104 -0.52 -1.47 2.64
CA PHE A 104 0.90 -1.27 2.96
C PHE A 104 1.81 -2.15 2.11
N LEU A 105 1.50 -3.43 1.97
CA LEU A 105 2.28 -4.32 1.12
C LEU A 105 2.28 -3.89 -0.35
N ARG A 106 1.14 -3.39 -0.86
CA ARG A 106 1.06 -2.87 -2.24
C ARG A 106 1.90 -1.62 -2.42
N ARG A 107 1.89 -0.68 -1.47
CA ARG A 107 2.73 0.52 -1.50
C ARG A 107 4.21 0.12 -1.50
N ILE A 108 4.64 -0.73 -0.59
CA ILE A 108 6.02 -1.22 -0.52
C ILE A 108 6.45 -1.85 -1.85
N ALA A 109 5.61 -2.70 -2.44
CA ALA A 109 5.92 -3.31 -3.73
C ALA A 109 6.03 -2.28 -4.87
N LYS A 110 5.17 -1.23 -4.86
CA LYS A 110 5.21 -0.12 -5.82
C LYS A 110 6.51 0.67 -5.69
N GLU A 111 6.88 1.07 -4.47
CA GLU A 111 8.10 1.85 -4.20
C GLU A 111 9.36 1.06 -4.58
N LYS A 112 9.43 -0.22 -4.20
CA LYS A 112 10.52 -1.12 -4.61
C LYS A 112 10.65 -1.22 -6.13
N LYS A 113 9.53 -1.35 -6.83
CA LYS A 113 9.53 -1.38 -8.30
C LYS A 113 10.04 -0.06 -8.90
N GLN A 114 9.59 1.08 -8.35
CA GLN A 114 10.04 2.39 -8.83
C GLN A 114 11.54 2.59 -8.59
N THR A 115 12.04 2.21 -7.42
CA THR A 115 13.48 2.25 -7.12
C THR A 115 14.27 1.39 -8.10
N HIS A 116 13.83 0.16 -8.35
CA HIS A 116 14.49 -0.72 -9.33
C HIS A 116 14.52 -0.11 -10.74
N VAL A 117 13.40 0.48 -11.21
CA VAL A 117 13.35 1.14 -12.52
C VAL A 117 14.30 2.33 -12.57
N ARG A 118 14.31 3.17 -11.52
CA ARG A 118 15.24 4.30 -11.43
C ARG A 118 16.70 3.85 -11.46
N ASN A 119 17.04 2.81 -10.70
CA ASN A 119 18.39 2.27 -10.68
C ASN A 119 18.81 1.77 -12.07
N LYS A 120 17.92 1.08 -12.78
CA LYS A 120 18.18 0.62 -14.15
C LYS A 120 18.38 1.77 -15.15
N ILE A 121 17.66 2.87 -14.99
CA ILE A 121 17.88 4.08 -15.81
C ILE A 121 19.26 4.67 -15.52
N ILE A 122 19.63 4.81 -14.25
CA ILE A 122 20.94 5.32 -13.84
C ILE A 122 22.08 4.43 -14.37
N GLU A 123 21.94 3.10 -14.30
CA GLU A 123 22.92 2.14 -14.85
C GLU A 123 23.04 2.23 -16.37
N SER A 124 21.94 2.57 -17.09
CA SER A 124 21.96 2.66 -18.56
C SER A 124 22.52 3.96 -19.09
N ASP A 125 22.46 5.03 -18.29
CA ASP A 125 22.99 6.33 -18.66
C ASP A 125 24.46 6.45 -18.23
N ASN A 126 25.37 6.57 -19.22
CA ASN A 126 26.76 6.91 -18.94
C ASN A 126 26.84 8.38 -18.52
N TYR A 127 26.77 8.65 -17.22
CA TYR A 127 26.96 10.00 -16.70
C TYR A 127 28.43 10.38 -16.75
N GLU A 128 28.80 11.26 -17.67
CA GLU A 128 30.07 11.98 -17.62
C GLU A 128 29.89 13.18 -16.68
N THR A 129 30.53 13.15 -15.53
CA THR A 129 30.52 14.27 -14.60
C THR A 129 31.63 15.25 -14.98
N TYR A 130 31.24 16.42 -15.43
CA TYR A 130 32.19 17.53 -15.69
C TYR A 130 32.19 18.47 -14.50
N THR A 131 33.34 18.65 -13.89
CA THR A 131 33.56 19.69 -12.87
C THR A 131 34.39 20.81 -13.50
N THR A 132 33.84 22.04 -13.58
CA THR A 132 34.56 23.24 -13.90
C THR A 132 34.96 23.95 -12.61
N MET A 133 36.24 24.22 -12.40
CA MET A 133 36.70 25.10 -11.32
C MET A 133 36.59 26.56 -11.78
N GLU A 134 36.05 27.43 -10.89
CA GLU A 134 35.94 28.85 -11.15
C GLU A 134 37.36 29.43 -11.38
N GLY A 135 37.60 29.96 -12.61
CA GLY A 135 38.86 30.61 -12.97
C GLY A 135 39.85 29.78 -13.80
N ASP A 136 39.53 28.54 -14.16
CA ASP A 136 40.33 27.73 -15.08
C ASP A 136 39.45 27.16 -16.20
N ASP A 137 39.83 27.40 -17.46
CA ASP A 137 39.13 26.89 -18.65
C ASP A 137 39.37 25.37 -18.87
N THR A 138 40.02 24.70 -17.95
CA THR A 138 40.28 23.28 -18.03
C THR A 138 39.09 22.46 -17.47
N VAL A 139 38.47 21.68 -18.36
CA VAL A 139 37.40 20.74 -18.00
C VAL A 139 38.06 19.46 -17.46
N TYR A 140 37.91 19.19 -16.17
CA TYR A 140 38.32 17.94 -15.59
C TYR A 140 37.17 16.93 -15.63
N SER A 141 37.36 15.83 -16.33
CA SER A 141 36.47 14.67 -16.25
C SER A 141 36.81 13.94 -14.98
N VAL A 142 35.89 13.90 -14.00
CA VAL A 142 36.07 13.07 -12.81
C VAL A 142 35.71 11.62 -13.20
N GLN A 143 36.72 10.89 -13.67
CA GLN A 143 36.62 9.42 -13.74
C GLN A 143 36.67 8.89 -12.31
N GLY A 144 35.53 8.51 -11.75
CA GLY A 144 35.48 7.91 -10.44
C GLY A 144 34.20 8.10 -9.65
N PHE A 145 33.27 8.91 -10.12
CA PHE A 145 31.95 8.93 -9.54
C PHE A 145 31.13 7.78 -10.16
N ASP A 146 31.06 6.67 -9.44
CA ASP A 146 30.18 5.58 -9.78
C ASP A 146 28.79 5.82 -9.13
N PRO A 147 27.79 6.27 -9.90
CA PRO A 147 26.46 6.53 -9.35
C PRO A 147 25.79 5.27 -8.79
N THR A 148 26.30 4.08 -9.17
CA THR A 148 25.78 2.81 -8.67
C THR A 148 26.08 2.60 -7.20
N LEU A 149 27.17 3.20 -6.66
CA LEU A 149 27.51 3.17 -5.24
C LEU A 149 26.49 3.89 -4.34
N MET A 150 25.68 4.79 -4.90
CA MET A 150 24.59 5.48 -4.19
C MET A 150 23.24 4.79 -4.35
N LEU A 151 23.18 3.72 -5.12
CA LEU A 151 21.94 2.98 -5.31
C LEU A 151 21.71 2.05 -4.10
N PRO A 152 20.48 1.99 -3.58
CA PRO A 152 20.14 1.02 -2.55
C PRO A 152 20.33 -0.39 -3.10
N ASP A 153 20.85 -1.30 -2.26
CA ASP A 153 21.11 -2.68 -2.60
C ASP A 153 19.95 -3.35 -3.36
N GLU A 154 20.28 -4.02 -4.47
CA GLU A 154 19.31 -4.66 -5.36
C GLU A 154 18.51 -5.81 -4.71
N ASP A 155 18.91 -6.30 -3.53
CA ASP A 155 18.20 -7.36 -2.80
C ASP A 155 16.77 -6.98 -2.38
N VAL A 156 16.38 -5.74 -2.62
CA VAL A 156 15.10 -5.18 -2.21
C VAL A 156 13.95 -5.50 -3.18
N TYR A 157 14.23 -5.70 -4.48
CA TYR A 157 13.18 -6.01 -5.46
C TYR A 157 13.59 -7.14 -6.41
N LYS A 158 12.94 -8.31 -6.26
CA LYS A 158 13.01 -9.38 -7.26
C LYS A 158 11.75 -9.28 -8.13
N PRO A 159 11.86 -8.87 -9.41
CA PRO A 159 10.72 -8.89 -10.31
C PRO A 159 10.16 -10.30 -10.38
N LYS A 160 8.88 -10.48 -10.10
CA LYS A 160 8.21 -11.76 -10.34
C LYS A 160 8.39 -12.07 -11.82
N LYS A 161 9.09 -13.17 -12.16
CA LYS A 161 9.05 -13.71 -13.52
C LYS A 161 7.57 -13.86 -13.85
N LYS A 162 7.09 -13.18 -14.89
CA LYS A 162 5.81 -13.53 -15.48
C LYS A 162 6.01 -14.99 -15.91
N GLU A 163 5.41 -15.93 -15.18
CA GLU A 163 5.10 -17.22 -15.76
C GLU A 163 4.28 -16.86 -17.01
N THR A 164 4.92 -16.98 -18.16
CA THR A 164 4.20 -17.02 -19.42
C THR A 164 3.23 -18.15 -19.21
N ALA A 165 1.96 -17.81 -18.98
CA ALA A 165 0.90 -18.76 -19.11
C ALA A 165 1.18 -19.40 -20.48
N GLN A 166 1.61 -20.65 -20.46
CA GLN A 166 1.65 -21.45 -21.67
C GLN A 166 0.22 -21.32 -22.19
N THR A 167 0.05 -20.48 -23.17
CA THR A 167 -1.13 -20.49 -24.01
C THR A 167 -1.20 -21.93 -24.47
N LYS A 168 -2.06 -22.72 -23.83
CA LYS A 168 -2.49 -23.98 -24.38
C LYS A 168 -3.05 -23.59 -25.72
N GLY A 169 -2.23 -23.82 -26.76
CA GLY A 169 -2.55 -23.40 -28.09
C GLY A 169 -3.87 -24.03 -28.50
N LEU A 170 -4.56 -23.39 -29.43
CA LEU A 170 -5.76 -23.90 -30.07
C LEU A 170 -5.65 -25.37 -30.56
N GLU A 171 -4.45 -25.88 -30.63
CA GLU A 171 -4.11 -27.29 -30.99
C GLU A 171 -4.75 -28.30 -30.03
N ASN A 172 -4.81 -28.02 -28.70
CA ASN A 172 -5.48 -28.92 -27.75
C ASN A 172 -7.01 -28.88 -27.81
N PHE A 173 -7.58 -27.95 -28.58
CA PHE A 173 -9.04 -27.87 -28.79
C PHE A 173 -9.47 -28.69 -30.01
N MET A 174 -8.54 -28.92 -30.95
CA MET A 174 -8.82 -29.66 -32.19
C MET A 174 -8.69 -31.19 -32.02
N GLU A 175 -7.84 -31.65 -31.10
CA GLU A 175 -7.66 -33.09 -30.82
C GLU A 175 -8.80 -33.79 -30.04
N LYS A 176 -9.82 -33.05 -29.57
CA LYS A 176 -10.94 -33.61 -28.84
C LYS A 176 -12.20 -33.88 -29.68
N ASN A 177 -12.16 -33.65 -30.99
CA ASN A 177 -13.31 -33.81 -31.87
C ASN A 177 -13.01 -34.77 -33.08
N GLU A 178 -12.07 -35.72 -32.91
CA GLU A 178 -11.95 -36.92 -33.75
C GLU A 178 -12.36 -38.17 -33.04
#